data_2e77c220d3327e4f73cd54a0bcf28be4
#
_entry.id   2e77c220d3327e4f73cd54a0bcf28be4
#
_cell.length_a   1.000
_cell.length_b   1.000
_cell.length_c   1.000
_cell.angle_alpha   90.00
_cell.angle_beta   90.00
_cell.angle_gamma   90.00
#
_symmetry.space_group_name_H-M   'P 1'
#
loop_
_entity.id
_entity.type
_entity.pdbx_description
1 polymer ?
#
loop_
_entity_poly.entity_id
_entity_poly.type
_entity_poly.pdbx_seq_one_letter_code
_entity_poly.pdbx_strand_id
1 'polypeptide(L)'
;MKQFLNSTMALTLLFCLSGCATVKTGRNFDGLRVEEGAKPVASVAIENYGYYLFGFIPLIAGEPRYPNAFMCTIFSDSVTPQNNMLMLSKTAQKAGAKKVINLRVYEGWTGSFSFWIIWKKQLYTGALLTE
;
A
#
# COMPACT_ATOMS: atom_id res chain seq x y z
N MET A 1 -29.87 -18.65 -17.65
CA MET A 1 -29.27 -18.97 -16.34
C MET A 1 -27.74 -19.10 -16.34
N LYS A 2 -27.11 -19.86 -17.23
CA LYS A 2 -25.62 -20.00 -17.27
C LYS A 2 -24.87 -18.70 -17.52
N GLN A 3 -25.38 -17.78 -18.33
CA GLN A 3 -24.73 -16.49 -18.57
C GLN A 3 -24.78 -15.55 -17.36
N PHE A 4 -25.87 -15.56 -16.60
CA PHE A 4 -25.98 -14.80 -15.35
C PHE A 4 -25.01 -15.30 -14.29
N LEU A 5 -24.86 -16.61 -14.15
CA LEU A 5 -23.94 -17.22 -13.20
C LEU A 5 -22.47 -16.87 -13.53
N ASN A 6 -22.10 -16.89 -14.81
CA ASN A 6 -20.76 -16.52 -15.26
C ASN A 6 -20.47 -15.03 -15.05
N SER A 7 -21.45 -14.15 -15.27
CA SER A 7 -21.29 -12.71 -15.08
C SER A 7 -21.14 -12.35 -13.60
N THR A 8 -21.94 -12.98 -12.74
CA THR A 8 -21.86 -12.77 -11.28
C THR A 8 -20.53 -13.29 -10.70
N MET A 9 -20.07 -14.45 -11.17
CA MET A 9 -18.80 -15.02 -10.73
C MET A 9 -17.61 -14.16 -11.19
N ALA A 10 -17.64 -13.62 -12.41
CA ALA A 10 -16.62 -12.70 -12.91
C ALA A 10 -16.60 -11.39 -12.13
N LEU A 11 -17.76 -10.84 -11.79
CA LEU A 11 -17.88 -9.62 -10.99
C LEU A 11 -17.37 -9.83 -9.57
N THR A 12 -17.67 -10.96 -8.95
CA THR A 12 -17.18 -11.31 -7.59
C THR A 12 -15.66 -11.50 -7.59
N LEU A 13 -15.10 -12.10 -8.64
CA LEU A 13 -13.65 -12.26 -8.80
C LEU A 13 -12.95 -10.89 -8.94
N LEU A 14 -13.54 -9.96 -9.68
CA LEU A 14 -13.01 -8.60 -9.82
C LEU A 14 -12.97 -7.83 -8.49
N PHE A 15 -14.00 -7.98 -7.65
CA PHE A 15 -14.04 -7.36 -6.32
C PHE A 15 -13.00 -7.95 -5.35
N CYS A 16 -12.69 -9.23 -5.46
CA CYS A 16 -11.67 -9.88 -4.63
C CYS A 16 -10.23 -9.50 -4.99
N LEU A 17 -9.99 -8.98 -6.21
CA LEU A 17 -8.67 -8.61 -6.72
C LEU A 17 -8.38 -7.11 -6.65
N SER A 18 -9.18 -6.33 -5.92
CA SER A 18 -8.92 -4.89 -5.80
C SER A 18 -7.58 -4.65 -5.11
N GLY A 19 -6.65 -4.02 -5.81
CA GLY A 19 -5.44 -3.47 -5.22
C GLY A 19 -5.78 -2.32 -4.27
N CYS A 20 -5.01 -2.11 -3.23
CA CYS A 20 -5.25 -1.05 -2.27
C CYS A 20 -3.96 -0.31 -1.93
N ALA A 21 -4.05 1.02 -1.87
CA ALA A 21 -3.03 1.88 -1.29
C ALA A 21 -3.62 2.54 -0.04
N THR A 22 -3.05 2.27 1.13
CA THR A 22 -3.52 2.80 2.39
C THR A 22 -2.43 3.54 3.14
N VAL A 23 -2.81 4.62 3.81
CA VAL A 23 -1.96 5.37 4.72
C VAL A 23 -2.66 5.45 6.07
N LYS A 24 -2.00 4.95 7.10
CA LYS A 24 -2.44 5.04 8.50
C LYS A 24 -1.49 5.94 9.26
N THR A 25 -2.03 6.87 10.02
CA THR A 25 -1.27 7.73 10.92
C THR A 25 -1.70 7.49 12.35
N GLY A 26 -0.74 7.45 13.26
CA GLY A 26 -0.98 7.27 14.68
C GLY A 26 -0.17 8.28 15.50
N ARG A 27 -0.65 8.59 16.70
CA ARG A 27 0.09 9.40 17.70
C ARG A 27 0.62 8.55 18.84
N ASN A 28 0.44 7.24 18.77
CA ASN A 28 1.00 6.32 19.73
C ASN A 28 2.42 5.92 19.29
N PHE A 29 3.40 6.18 20.14
CA PHE A 29 4.82 5.96 19.89
C PHE A 29 5.39 4.83 20.74
N ASP A 30 4.56 4.03 21.40
CA ASP A 30 4.96 2.93 22.26
C ASP A 30 5.86 1.95 21.52
N GLY A 31 7.03 1.70 22.07
CA GLY A 31 8.03 0.81 21.48
C GLY A 31 8.85 1.41 20.33
N LEU A 32 8.63 2.65 19.92
CA LEU A 32 9.47 3.35 18.96
C LEU A 32 10.61 4.07 19.69
N ARG A 33 11.85 3.81 19.27
CA ARG A 33 12.98 4.62 19.71
C ARG A 33 12.89 6.00 19.06
N VAL A 34 12.66 7.02 19.88
CA VAL A 34 12.73 8.41 19.47
C VAL A 34 14.15 8.90 19.78
N GLU A 35 14.83 9.51 18.81
CA GLU A 35 16.13 10.15 19.03
C GLU A 35 16.00 11.23 20.11
N GLU A 36 17.02 11.33 20.97
CA GLU A 36 17.06 12.33 22.04
C GLU A 36 16.95 13.75 21.43
N GLY A 37 15.94 14.51 21.86
CA GLY A 37 15.65 15.85 21.33
C GLY A 37 14.70 15.91 20.14
N ALA A 38 14.33 14.80 19.54
CA ALA A 38 13.32 14.79 18.47
C ALA A 38 11.91 14.88 19.07
N LYS A 39 11.09 15.78 18.51
CA LYS A 39 9.68 15.90 18.89
C LYS A 39 8.82 15.12 17.89
N PRO A 40 8.29 13.95 18.28
CA PRO A 40 7.47 13.16 17.37
C PRO A 40 6.11 13.82 17.14
N VAL A 41 5.72 13.93 15.88
CA VAL A 41 4.43 14.46 15.45
C VAL A 41 3.43 13.33 15.17
N ALA A 42 3.86 12.33 14.41
CA ALA A 42 3.04 11.18 14.07
C ALA A 42 3.90 9.98 13.65
N SER A 43 3.38 8.77 13.87
CA SER A 43 3.84 7.55 13.22
C SER A 43 3.02 7.33 11.95
N VAL A 44 3.67 6.86 10.89
CA VAL A 44 3.02 6.59 9.60
C VAL A 44 3.30 5.16 9.18
N ALA A 45 2.24 4.46 8.81
CA ALA A 45 2.32 3.15 8.17
C ALA A 45 1.62 3.23 6.81
N ILE A 46 2.34 2.91 5.76
CA ILE A 46 1.86 2.91 4.39
C ILE A 46 1.87 1.48 3.89
N GLU A 47 0.77 1.05 3.35
CA GLU A 47 0.64 -0.24 2.68
C GLU A 47 0.16 0.00 1.26
N ASN A 48 0.86 -0.58 0.30
CA ASN A 48 0.45 -0.61 -1.09
C ASN A 48 0.58 -2.04 -1.60
N TYR A 49 -0.46 -2.57 -2.22
CA TYR A 49 -0.42 -3.91 -2.78
C TYR A 49 -1.15 -4.02 -4.11
N GLY A 50 -0.77 -5.02 -4.87
CA GLY A 50 -1.36 -5.33 -6.15
C GLY A 50 -1.24 -6.81 -6.49
N TYR A 51 -1.92 -7.19 -7.55
CA TYR A 51 -1.93 -8.55 -8.08
C TYR A 51 -1.27 -8.59 -9.45
N TYR A 52 -0.42 -9.57 -9.64
CA TYR A 52 0.44 -9.72 -10.81
C TYR A 52 0.25 -11.10 -11.42
N LEU A 53 0.09 -11.15 -12.73
CA LEU A 53 0.08 -12.40 -13.47
C LEU A 53 1.53 -12.88 -13.64
N PHE A 54 1.78 -14.13 -13.30
CA PHE A 54 3.11 -14.76 -13.30
C PHE A 54 4.17 -14.02 -12.47
N GLY A 55 3.76 -13.13 -11.56
CA GLY A 55 4.67 -12.35 -10.72
C GLY A 55 5.28 -11.10 -11.37
N PHE A 56 5.02 -10.80 -12.64
CA PHE A 56 5.64 -9.66 -13.33
C PHE A 56 4.68 -8.80 -14.15
N ILE A 57 3.53 -9.30 -14.58
CA ILE A 57 2.54 -8.50 -15.31
C ILE A 57 1.54 -7.92 -14.32
N PRO A 58 1.52 -6.60 -14.08
CA PRO A 58 0.55 -6.00 -13.17
C PRO A 58 -0.86 -6.14 -13.73
N LEU A 59 -1.76 -6.71 -12.95
CA LEU A 59 -3.18 -6.80 -13.28
C LEU A 59 -3.94 -5.64 -12.65
N ILE A 60 -3.88 -5.54 -11.34
CA ILE A 60 -4.55 -4.52 -10.54
C ILE A 60 -3.64 -4.16 -9.38
N ALA A 61 -3.43 -2.86 -9.15
CA ALA A 61 -2.62 -2.35 -8.05
C ALA A 61 -3.30 -1.15 -7.39
N GLY A 62 -2.92 -0.81 -6.16
CA GLY A 62 -3.45 0.34 -5.46
C GLY A 62 -3.11 1.66 -6.16
N GLU A 63 -3.96 2.69 -6.02
CA GLU A 63 -3.72 4.02 -6.59
C GLU A 63 -3.07 4.95 -5.53
N PRO A 64 -1.75 5.23 -5.65
CA PRO A 64 -1.02 6.01 -4.64
C PRO A 64 -1.40 7.50 -4.61
N ARG A 65 -2.04 8.01 -5.65
CA ARG A 65 -2.47 9.41 -5.71
C ARG A 65 -3.63 9.68 -4.75
N TYR A 66 -4.44 8.66 -4.52
CA TYR A 66 -5.63 8.70 -3.67
C TYR A 66 -5.59 7.56 -2.63
N PRO A 67 -4.63 7.59 -1.68
CA PRO A 67 -4.56 6.59 -0.63
C PRO A 67 -5.83 6.63 0.21
N ASN A 68 -6.23 5.47 0.71
CA ASN A 68 -7.48 5.25 1.45
C ASN A 68 -8.78 5.42 0.62
N ALA A 69 -8.68 5.73 -0.68
CA ALA A 69 -9.80 5.61 -1.59
C ALA A 69 -9.84 4.20 -2.17
N PHE A 70 -11.03 3.68 -2.42
CA PHE A 70 -11.20 2.40 -3.11
C PHE A 70 -10.96 2.58 -4.62
N MET A 71 -9.71 2.90 -4.96
CA MET A 71 -9.27 3.14 -6.33
C MET A 71 -8.07 2.25 -6.65
N CYS A 72 -8.03 1.77 -7.86
CA CYS A 72 -6.95 0.91 -8.35
C CYS A 72 -6.47 1.35 -9.73
N THR A 73 -5.24 1.03 -10.04
CA THR A 73 -4.67 1.08 -11.38
C THR A 73 -4.79 -0.28 -12.05
N ILE A 74 -5.05 -0.31 -13.34
CA ILE A 74 -5.16 -1.53 -14.14
C ILE A 74 -3.99 -1.55 -15.13
N PHE A 75 -3.31 -2.69 -15.22
CA PHE A 75 -2.14 -2.90 -16.08
C PHE A 75 -1.00 -1.87 -15.86
N SER A 76 -0.91 -1.34 -14.64
CA SER A 76 0.14 -0.39 -14.25
C SER A 76 0.75 -0.81 -12.92
N ASP A 77 2.08 -0.89 -12.85
CA ASP A 77 2.80 -1.18 -11.61
C ASP A 77 2.88 0.09 -10.76
N SER A 78 1.95 0.22 -9.82
CA SER A 78 1.95 1.28 -8.82
C SER A 78 2.50 0.83 -7.46
N VAL A 79 2.82 -0.46 -7.29
CA VAL A 79 3.40 -1.01 -6.05
C VAL A 79 4.92 -0.86 -6.09
N THR A 80 5.38 0.38 -5.99
CA THR A 80 6.79 0.75 -6.07
C THR A 80 7.23 1.54 -4.83
N PRO A 81 8.51 1.44 -4.43
CA PRO A 81 9.07 2.25 -3.34
C PRO A 81 8.87 3.76 -3.56
N GLN A 82 8.99 4.22 -4.81
CA GLN A 82 8.80 5.63 -5.18
C GLN A 82 7.38 6.11 -4.84
N ASN A 83 6.37 5.31 -5.15
CA ASN A 83 4.99 5.64 -4.85
C ASN A 83 4.70 5.65 -3.34
N ASN A 84 5.29 4.72 -2.58
CA ASN A 84 5.19 4.75 -1.13
C ASN A 84 5.88 5.99 -0.53
N MET A 85 7.04 6.38 -1.07
CA MET A 85 7.73 7.62 -0.67
C MET A 85 6.92 8.87 -1.02
N LEU A 86 6.22 8.88 -2.16
CA LEU A 86 5.31 9.97 -2.51
C LEU A 86 4.15 10.09 -1.50
N MET A 87 3.54 8.97 -1.12
CA MET A 87 2.50 8.96 -0.08
C MET A 87 3.04 9.42 1.27
N LEU A 88 4.24 8.98 1.64
CA LEU A 88 4.91 9.41 2.87
C LEU A 88 5.17 10.92 2.88
N SER A 89 5.73 11.47 1.81
CA SER A 89 6.01 12.90 1.68
C SER A 89 4.76 13.75 1.78
N LYS A 90 3.68 13.36 1.10
CA LYS A 90 2.38 14.05 1.20
C LYS A 90 1.81 13.99 2.61
N THR A 91 1.99 12.85 3.29
CA THR A 91 1.50 12.68 4.66
C THR A 91 2.32 13.52 5.64
N ALA A 92 3.64 13.56 5.48
CA ALA A 92 4.53 14.38 6.27
C ALA A 92 4.20 15.88 6.11
N GLN A 93 3.98 16.35 4.89
CA GLN A 93 3.53 17.72 4.63
C GLN A 93 2.21 18.04 5.33
N LYS A 94 1.21 17.17 5.22
CA LYS A 94 -0.09 17.36 5.89
C LYS A 94 0.03 17.38 7.40
N ALA A 95 0.96 16.63 7.97
CA ALA A 95 1.23 16.58 9.40
C ALA A 95 2.09 17.76 9.89
N GLY A 96 2.63 18.61 9.01
CA GLY A 96 3.55 19.68 9.37
C GLY A 96 4.92 19.20 9.82
N ALA A 97 5.29 17.97 9.47
CA ALA A 97 6.57 17.40 9.87
C ALA A 97 7.72 17.94 9.00
N LYS A 98 8.85 18.18 9.62
CA LYS A 98 10.07 18.66 8.95
C LYS A 98 11.07 17.55 8.66
N LYS A 99 11.04 16.47 9.45
CA LYS A 99 11.98 15.35 9.33
C LYS A 99 11.24 14.01 9.41
N VAL A 100 11.75 13.06 8.67
CA VAL A 100 11.29 11.65 8.69
C VAL A 100 12.43 10.80 9.23
N ILE A 101 12.19 10.04 10.27
CA ILE A 101 13.16 9.16 10.89
C ILE A 101 12.63 7.72 11.00
N ASN A 102 13.51 6.78 11.29
CA ASN A 102 13.18 5.35 11.43
C ASN A 102 12.43 4.78 10.21
N LEU A 103 12.80 5.22 9.02
CA LEU A 103 12.23 4.72 7.78
C LEU A 103 12.52 3.23 7.62
N ARG A 104 11.49 2.43 7.46
CA ARG A 104 11.57 1.00 7.17
C ARG A 104 10.70 0.69 5.96
N VAL A 105 11.29 -0.03 5.02
CA VAL A 105 10.58 -0.51 3.83
C VAL A 105 10.68 -2.02 3.80
N TYR A 106 9.55 -2.67 3.62
CA TYR A 106 9.46 -4.12 3.48
C TYR A 106 8.66 -4.46 2.23
N GLU A 107 9.23 -5.29 1.37
CA GLU A 107 8.57 -5.84 0.20
C GLU A 107 8.33 -7.33 0.42
N GLY A 108 7.11 -7.77 0.18
CA GLY A 108 6.71 -9.16 0.28
C GLY A 108 5.97 -9.63 -0.95
N TRP A 109 6.19 -10.87 -1.32
CA TRP A 109 5.46 -11.56 -2.37
C TRP A 109 4.73 -12.75 -1.79
N THR A 110 3.47 -12.90 -2.11
CA THR A 110 2.67 -14.06 -1.69
C THR A 110 2.03 -14.67 -2.91
N GLY A 111 2.31 -15.92 -3.18
CA GLY A 111 1.58 -16.69 -4.19
C GLY A 111 0.15 -16.85 -3.72
N SER A 112 -0.77 -16.28 -4.45
CA SER A 112 -2.18 -16.30 -4.10
C SER A 112 -2.97 -16.72 -5.32
N PHE A 113 -3.82 -17.70 -5.12
CA PHE A 113 -4.82 -18.13 -6.07
C PHE A 113 -4.34 -18.92 -7.30
N SER A 114 -5.02 -20.07 -7.53
CA SER A 114 -5.02 -20.79 -8.81
C SER A 114 -3.65 -21.15 -9.39
N PHE A 115 -2.99 -22.17 -8.84
CA PHE A 115 -1.81 -22.78 -9.46
C PHE A 115 -0.60 -21.87 -9.71
N TRP A 116 -0.29 -20.93 -8.79
CA TRP A 116 0.88 -20.04 -8.90
C TRP A 116 0.84 -19.04 -10.08
N ILE A 117 -0.33 -18.81 -10.66
CA ILE A 117 -0.48 -17.89 -11.79
C ILE A 117 -0.60 -16.45 -11.31
N ILE A 118 -1.31 -16.19 -10.21
CA ILE A 118 -1.50 -14.86 -9.65
C ILE A 118 -0.68 -14.70 -8.36
N TRP A 119 0.11 -13.64 -8.32
CA TRP A 119 0.96 -13.28 -7.21
C TRP A 119 0.51 -11.95 -6.61
N LYS A 120 0.47 -11.87 -5.29
CA LYS A 120 0.25 -10.63 -4.56
C LYS A 120 1.59 -10.04 -4.16
N LYS A 121 1.89 -8.85 -4.65
CA LYS A 121 3.00 -8.01 -4.20
C LYS A 121 2.49 -7.05 -3.14
N GLN A 122 3.20 -6.93 -2.02
CA GLN A 122 2.89 -6.01 -0.94
C GLN A 122 4.12 -5.19 -0.61
N LEU A 123 3.95 -3.89 -0.49
CA LEU A 123 4.99 -2.98 -0.08
C LEU A 123 4.54 -2.19 1.15
N TYR A 124 5.25 -2.39 2.25
CA TYR A 124 5.02 -1.69 3.51
C TYR A 124 6.10 -0.65 3.72
N THR A 125 5.70 0.52 4.17
CA THR A 125 6.63 1.58 4.56
C THR A 125 6.19 2.14 5.92
N GLY A 126 7.06 2.04 6.90
CA GLY A 126 6.88 2.62 8.23
C GLY A 126 7.86 3.75 8.46
N ALA A 127 7.40 4.83 9.10
CA ALA A 127 8.24 5.97 9.44
C ALA A 127 7.71 6.73 10.65
N LEU A 128 8.59 7.45 11.32
CA LEU A 128 8.25 8.40 12.37
C LEU A 128 8.46 9.82 11.83
N LEU A 129 7.44 10.65 11.96
CA LEU A 129 7.45 12.06 11.58
C LEU A 129 7.80 12.91 12.79
N THR A 130 8.73 13.85 12.63
CA THR A 130 9.17 14.77 13.69
C THR A 130 9.12 16.22 13.21
N GLU A 131 9.11 17.16 14.18
CA GLU A 131 9.25 18.61 13.93
C GLU A 131 10.63 18.96 13.35
#